data_581ded8d61be211e558a3c3224669121
#
_entry.id   581ded8d61be211e558a3c3224669121
#
_cell.length_a   1.000
_cell.length_b   1.000
_cell.length_c   1.000
_cell.angle_alpha   90.00
_cell.angle_beta   90.00
_cell.angle_gamma   90.00
#
_symmetry.space_group_name_H-M   'P 1'
#
loop_
_entity.id
_entity.type
_entity.pdbx_description
1 polymer ?
#
loop_
_entity_poly.entity_id
_entity_poly.type
_entity_poly.pdbx_seq_one_letter_code
_entity_poly.pdbx_strand_id
1 'polypeptide(L)'
;MKLFLASNIGGIKKENDKRIPVKFFENNNFLKNMKESINDYNKFVIIASAPENYEQNDYYLKLDMEVLSLSGLNFKENIVLDNRNKNDIANVLKNSSLIFLSGGDTLQQNVFFNEINLKEYIKKTDACIVGISAGSINSAKIVFNSPEEEKDLTNPTILEGLDLTTINVEPHFDCDKLGEIQMEAILKESNNRVIYGLPDKSYIFNNKIYGKCYRVYKENIELISNDDEIVDVY
;
A
#
# COMPACT_ATOMS: atom_id res chain seq x y z
N MET A 1 0.13 -16.32 1.54
CA MET A 1 -0.58 -15.04 1.35
C MET A 1 0.12 -14.29 0.22
N LYS A 2 -0.63 -13.70 -0.69
CA LYS A 2 -0.11 -12.94 -1.84
C LYS A 2 -0.21 -11.45 -1.51
N LEU A 3 0.87 -10.89 -0.95
CA LEU A 3 0.94 -9.50 -0.49
C LEU A 3 1.96 -8.71 -1.30
N PHE A 4 1.52 -7.61 -1.90
CA PHE A 4 2.34 -6.59 -2.51
C PHE A 4 2.46 -5.40 -1.57
N LEU A 5 3.68 -4.93 -1.31
CA LEU A 5 3.97 -3.68 -0.62
C LEU A 5 4.47 -2.69 -1.67
N ALA A 6 3.60 -1.83 -2.15
CA ALA A 6 3.89 -0.92 -3.24
C ALA A 6 3.92 0.54 -2.79
N SER A 7 4.79 1.33 -3.41
CA SER A 7 4.79 2.78 -3.27
C SER A 7 3.63 3.36 -4.09
N ASN A 8 3.80 3.45 -5.39
CA ASN A 8 2.79 3.91 -6.35
C ASN A 8 2.68 2.87 -7.47
N ILE A 9 1.47 2.45 -7.75
CA ILE A 9 1.17 1.40 -8.74
C ILE A 9 0.75 1.95 -10.12
N GLY A 10 0.72 3.28 -10.28
CA GLY A 10 0.18 3.92 -11.48
C GLY A 10 -1.35 3.94 -11.47
N GLY A 11 -1.94 3.82 -12.65
CA GLY A 11 -3.39 3.80 -12.80
C GLY A 11 -4.03 5.18 -12.97
N ILE A 12 -3.34 6.23 -12.53
CA ILE A 12 -3.88 7.59 -12.59
C ILE A 12 -2.85 8.55 -13.17
N LYS A 13 -3.26 9.28 -14.20
CA LYS A 13 -2.54 10.43 -14.74
C LYS A 13 -3.26 11.72 -14.34
N LYS A 14 -2.52 12.72 -13.89
CA LYS A 14 -3.08 14.06 -13.63
C LYS A 14 -2.87 14.94 -14.87
N GLU A 15 -3.95 15.47 -15.42
CA GLU A 15 -3.94 16.46 -16.51
C GLU A 15 -4.98 17.55 -16.21
N ASN A 16 -4.58 18.81 -16.21
CA ASN A 16 -5.46 19.96 -15.96
C ASN A 16 -6.35 19.76 -14.72
N ASP A 17 -5.74 19.39 -13.60
CA ASP A 17 -6.37 19.08 -12.31
C ASP A 17 -7.38 17.91 -12.32
N LYS A 18 -7.48 17.20 -13.42
CA LYS A 18 -8.30 16.00 -13.53
C LYS A 18 -7.46 14.74 -13.36
N ARG A 19 -8.03 13.75 -12.68
CA ARG A 19 -7.49 12.41 -12.61
C ARG A 19 -8.06 11.59 -13.76
N ILE A 20 -7.17 11.13 -14.63
CA ILE A 20 -7.52 10.34 -15.81
C ILE A 20 -7.06 8.90 -15.56
N PRO A 21 -7.97 7.91 -15.63
CA PRO A 21 -7.60 6.51 -15.50
C PRO A 21 -6.70 6.08 -16.67
N VAL A 22 -5.62 5.41 -16.34
CA VAL A 22 -4.70 4.77 -17.27
C VAL A 22 -4.37 3.37 -16.75
N LYS A 23 -3.65 2.55 -17.50
CA LYS A 23 -3.19 1.25 -17.01
C LYS A 23 -2.28 1.40 -15.79
N PHE A 24 -2.27 0.38 -14.94
CA PHE A 24 -1.21 0.22 -13.94
C PHE A 24 0.17 0.16 -14.60
N PHE A 25 1.20 0.47 -13.82
CA PHE A 25 2.57 0.37 -14.29
C PHE A 25 2.88 -1.07 -14.74
N GLU A 26 3.54 -1.18 -15.88
CA GLU A 26 4.10 -2.43 -16.38
C GLU A 26 5.58 -2.59 -15.98
N ASN A 27 6.18 -1.49 -15.50
CA ASN A 27 7.54 -1.48 -14.98
C ASN A 27 7.73 -2.54 -13.90
N ASN A 28 8.93 -3.09 -13.80
CA ASN A 28 9.29 -4.06 -12.78
C ASN A 28 8.33 -5.27 -12.71
N ASN A 29 7.62 -5.56 -13.81
CA ASN A 29 6.62 -6.62 -13.93
C ASN A 29 5.40 -6.49 -12.99
N PHE A 30 5.09 -5.31 -12.46
CA PHE A 30 4.01 -5.14 -11.47
C PHE A 30 2.67 -5.71 -11.94
N LEU A 31 2.16 -5.22 -13.07
CA LEU A 31 0.86 -5.68 -13.60
C LEU A 31 0.86 -7.18 -13.90
N LYS A 32 1.97 -7.71 -14.44
CA LYS A 32 2.13 -9.15 -14.71
C LYS A 32 2.03 -9.96 -13.41
N ASN A 33 2.84 -9.63 -12.41
CA ASN A 33 2.88 -10.36 -11.13
C ASN A 33 1.54 -10.27 -10.39
N MET A 34 0.85 -9.13 -10.46
CA MET A 34 -0.47 -8.96 -9.88
C MET A 34 -1.49 -9.87 -10.58
N LYS A 35 -1.53 -9.90 -11.92
CA LYS A 35 -2.41 -10.79 -12.69
C LYS A 35 -2.19 -12.27 -12.37
N GLU A 36 -0.94 -12.69 -12.30
CA GLU A 36 -0.57 -14.07 -11.98
C GLU A 36 -0.91 -14.45 -10.53
N SER A 37 -1.09 -13.44 -9.65
CA SER A 37 -1.46 -13.63 -8.25
C SER A 37 -2.96 -13.72 -8.03
N ILE A 38 -3.79 -13.29 -8.97
CA ILE A 38 -5.25 -13.31 -8.88
C ILE A 38 -5.75 -14.69 -9.33
N ASN A 39 -6.47 -15.41 -8.46
CA ASN A 39 -6.96 -16.75 -8.75
C ASN A 39 -8.22 -16.74 -9.65
N ASP A 40 -9.07 -15.75 -9.46
CA ASP A 40 -10.33 -15.56 -10.19
C ASP A 40 -10.69 -14.05 -10.19
N TYR A 41 -11.79 -13.71 -10.86
CA TYR A 41 -12.26 -12.32 -10.98
C TYR A 41 -13.66 -12.15 -10.36
N ASN A 42 -13.88 -12.73 -9.19
CA ASN A 42 -15.18 -12.63 -8.52
C ASN A 42 -15.40 -11.27 -7.89
N LYS A 43 -14.50 -10.83 -6.98
CA LYS A 43 -14.70 -9.60 -6.22
C LYS A 43 -13.41 -8.81 -6.06
N PHE A 44 -13.50 -7.51 -6.34
CA PHE A 44 -12.51 -6.51 -5.99
C PHE A 44 -12.99 -5.68 -4.81
N VAL A 45 -12.13 -5.49 -3.83
CA VAL A 45 -12.41 -4.69 -2.64
C VAL A 45 -11.35 -3.63 -2.45
N ILE A 46 -11.78 -2.36 -2.28
CA ILE A 46 -10.93 -1.28 -1.77
C ILE A 46 -11.21 -1.13 -0.29
N ILE A 47 -10.19 -1.11 0.55
CA ILE A 47 -10.32 -0.73 1.95
C ILE A 47 -9.86 0.71 2.11
N ALA A 48 -10.78 1.58 2.51
CA ALA A 48 -10.59 3.02 2.52
C ALA A 48 -9.54 3.47 3.54
N SER A 49 -8.82 4.54 3.22
CA SER A 49 -7.95 5.26 4.15
C SER A 49 -8.71 6.35 4.93
N ALA A 50 -9.78 6.89 4.32
CA ALA A 50 -10.67 7.89 4.92
C ALA A 50 -12.10 7.32 5.00
N PRO A 51 -12.45 6.50 6.02
CA PRO A 51 -13.65 5.68 6.02
C PRO A 51 -14.96 6.48 6.10
N GLU A 52 -14.92 7.76 6.47
CA GLU A 52 -16.10 8.65 6.54
C GLU A 52 -16.32 9.48 5.28
N ASN A 53 -15.33 9.52 4.38
CA ASN A 53 -15.42 10.31 3.16
C ASN A 53 -16.06 9.51 2.01
N TYR A 54 -17.35 9.24 2.13
CA TYR A 54 -18.08 8.35 1.23
C TYR A 54 -18.05 8.78 -0.23
N GLU A 55 -18.19 10.08 -0.51
CA GLU A 55 -18.14 10.61 -1.86
C GLU A 55 -16.77 10.36 -2.52
N GLN A 56 -15.71 10.60 -1.78
CA GLN A 56 -14.35 10.34 -2.25
C GLN A 56 -14.09 8.83 -2.41
N ASN A 57 -14.58 8.01 -1.48
CA ASN A 57 -14.44 6.56 -1.55
C ASN A 57 -15.16 5.98 -2.78
N ASP A 58 -16.37 6.43 -3.07
CA ASP A 58 -17.13 6.02 -4.25
C ASP A 58 -16.49 6.52 -5.54
N TYR A 59 -15.90 7.71 -5.53
CA TYR A 59 -15.15 8.24 -6.66
C TYR A 59 -13.91 7.40 -6.96
N TYR A 60 -13.12 7.03 -5.93
CA TYR A 60 -11.94 6.18 -6.12
C TYR A 60 -12.31 4.77 -6.55
N LEU A 61 -13.39 4.19 -6.01
CA LEU A 61 -13.86 2.89 -6.48
C LEU A 61 -14.14 2.90 -7.98
N LYS A 62 -14.86 3.92 -8.48
CA LYS A 62 -15.14 4.06 -9.93
C LYS A 62 -13.86 4.21 -10.73
N LEU A 63 -12.94 5.06 -10.27
CA LEU A 63 -11.68 5.30 -10.94
C LEU A 63 -10.83 4.03 -11.03
N ASP A 64 -10.73 3.28 -9.93
CA ASP A 64 -9.97 2.03 -9.90
C ASP A 64 -10.62 0.92 -10.74
N MET A 65 -11.95 0.88 -10.81
CA MET A 65 -12.66 -0.02 -11.75
C MET A 65 -12.29 0.26 -13.22
N GLU A 66 -12.18 1.53 -13.60
CA GLU A 66 -11.72 1.92 -14.95
C GLU A 66 -10.27 1.56 -15.18
N VAL A 67 -9.39 1.82 -14.21
CA VAL A 67 -7.95 1.45 -14.25
C VAL A 67 -7.79 -0.07 -14.39
N LEU A 68 -8.53 -0.84 -13.59
CA LEU A 68 -8.54 -2.30 -13.64
C LEU A 68 -8.98 -2.79 -15.02
N SER A 69 -10.07 -2.25 -15.55
CA SER A 69 -10.57 -2.58 -16.88
C SER A 69 -9.56 -2.29 -17.99
N LEU A 70 -8.95 -1.09 -17.97
CA LEU A 70 -7.88 -0.70 -18.90
C LEU A 70 -6.66 -1.63 -18.79
N SER A 71 -6.42 -2.16 -17.58
CA SER A 71 -5.35 -3.12 -17.31
C SER A 71 -5.72 -4.57 -17.66
N GLY A 72 -6.94 -4.82 -18.14
CA GLY A 72 -7.44 -6.15 -18.51
C GLY A 72 -7.86 -7.00 -17.31
N LEU A 73 -8.33 -6.36 -16.24
CA LEU A 73 -8.83 -6.95 -15.00
C LEU A 73 -10.28 -6.52 -14.80
N ASN A 74 -11.24 -7.44 -14.92
CA ASN A 74 -12.66 -7.12 -14.77
C ASN A 74 -13.28 -8.06 -13.74
N PHE A 75 -13.75 -7.48 -12.63
CA PHE A 75 -14.35 -8.21 -11.53
C PHE A 75 -15.88 -8.16 -11.62
N LYS A 76 -16.57 -9.23 -11.18
CA LYS A 76 -18.03 -9.31 -11.18
C LYS A 76 -18.66 -8.38 -10.15
N GLU A 77 -17.98 -8.20 -9.02
CA GLU A 77 -18.40 -7.37 -7.91
C GLU A 77 -17.27 -6.43 -7.52
N ASN A 78 -17.60 -5.18 -7.21
CA ASN A 78 -16.62 -4.18 -6.80
C ASN A 78 -17.19 -3.42 -5.60
N ILE A 79 -16.45 -3.39 -4.48
CA ILE A 79 -16.92 -2.84 -3.21
C ILE A 79 -15.84 -1.95 -2.60
N VAL A 80 -16.26 -0.87 -1.95
CA VAL A 80 -15.42 -0.16 -0.99
C VAL A 80 -15.83 -0.57 0.43
N LEU A 81 -14.86 -0.99 1.24
CA LEU A 81 -15.03 -1.17 2.68
C LEU A 81 -14.73 0.16 3.38
N ASP A 82 -15.76 0.74 3.97
CA ASP A 82 -15.70 1.97 4.77
C ASP A 82 -16.73 1.93 5.91
N ASN A 83 -17.02 3.05 6.56
CA ASN A 83 -17.93 3.08 7.71
C ASN A 83 -19.37 2.63 7.39
N ARG A 84 -19.80 2.63 6.11
CA ARG A 84 -21.15 2.18 5.71
C ARG A 84 -21.37 0.68 5.90
N ASN A 85 -20.30 -0.11 5.79
CA ASN A 85 -20.37 -1.58 5.84
C ASN A 85 -19.35 -2.21 6.81
N LYS A 86 -18.75 -1.42 7.70
CA LYS A 86 -17.75 -1.87 8.67
C LYS A 86 -18.24 -2.97 9.64
N ASN A 87 -19.53 -3.12 9.80
CA ASN A 87 -20.10 -4.18 10.64
C ASN A 87 -20.32 -5.51 9.91
N ASP A 88 -20.06 -5.54 8.59
CA ASP A 88 -20.27 -6.72 7.73
C ASP A 88 -18.98 -7.17 7.01
N ILE A 89 -17.83 -6.95 7.62
CA ILE A 89 -16.51 -7.20 7.05
C ILE A 89 -16.37 -8.61 6.51
N ALA A 90 -16.86 -9.59 7.25
CA ALA A 90 -16.79 -11.00 6.87
C ALA A 90 -17.43 -11.25 5.49
N ASN A 91 -18.60 -10.66 5.22
CA ASN A 91 -19.27 -10.79 3.93
C ASN A 91 -18.61 -9.90 2.85
N VAL A 92 -18.15 -8.70 3.22
CA VAL A 92 -17.42 -7.82 2.28
C VAL A 92 -16.19 -8.54 1.76
N LEU A 93 -15.38 -9.16 2.63
CA LEU A 93 -14.15 -9.84 2.23
C LEU A 93 -14.36 -11.27 1.71
N LYS A 94 -15.53 -11.84 1.90
CA LYS A 94 -15.84 -13.20 1.41
C LYS A 94 -15.74 -13.26 -0.12
N ASN A 95 -15.00 -14.24 -0.63
CA ASN A 95 -14.75 -14.46 -2.05
C ASN A 95 -14.04 -13.28 -2.76
N SER A 96 -13.32 -12.44 -2.00
CA SER A 96 -12.47 -11.42 -2.60
C SER A 96 -11.33 -12.06 -3.38
N SER A 97 -11.11 -11.59 -4.59
CA SER A 97 -10.03 -12.03 -5.48
C SER A 97 -8.85 -11.05 -5.45
N LEU A 98 -9.16 -9.77 -5.28
CA LEU A 98 -8.21 -8.67 -5.16
C LEU A 98 -8.66 -7.71 -4.07
N ILE A 99 -7.74 -7.32 -3.20
CA ILE A 99 -7.97 -6.33 -2.14
C ILE A 99 -6.91 -5.25 -2.25
N PHE A 100 -7.35 -3.98 -2.37
CA PHE A 100 -6.49 -2.83 -2.23
C PHE A 100 -6.60 -2.27 -0.81
N LEU A 101 -5.46 -2.12 -0.13
CA LEU A 101 -5.31 -1.25 1.02
C LEU A 101 -4.91 0.11 0.48
N SER A 102 -5.82 1.07 0.49
CA SER A 102 -5.67 2.37 -0.19
C SER A 102 -4.46 3.16 0.32
N GLY A 103 -3.94 4.03 -0.52
CA GLY A 103 -3.08 5.13 -0.08
C GLY A 103 -3.89 6.22 0.61
N GLY A 104 -3.22 7.11 1.34
CA GLY A 104 -3.82 8.24 2.04
C GLY A 104 -3.15 8.47 3.39
N ASP A 105 -3.89 8.97 4.37
CA ASP A 105 -3.38 9.20 5.72
C ASP A 105 -3.16 7.88 6.46
N THR A 106 -1.92 7.61 6.84
CA THR A 106 -1.51 6.35 7.48
C THR A 106 -2.16 6.17 8.85
N LEU A 107 -2.27 7.25 9.64
CA LEU A 107 -2.85 7.18 10.98
C LEU A 107 -4.35 6.94 10.93
N GLN A 108 -5.06 7.71 10.09
CA GLN A 108 -6.50 7.55 9.94
C GLN A 108 -6.86 6.15 9.47
N GLN A 109 -6.11 5.64 8.51
CA GLN A 109 -6.27 4.27 8.01
C GLN A 109 -5.98 3.23 9.09
N ASN A 110 -4.90 3.41 9.87
CA ASN A 110 -4.53 2.51 10.96
C ASN A 110 -5.63 2.44 12.03
N VAL A 111 -6.17 3.59 12.44
CA VAL A 111 -7.29 3.66 13.39
C VAL A 111 -8.48 2.89 12.86
N PHE A 112 -8.87 3.08 11.60
CA PHE A 112 -9.97 2.35 10.98
C PHE A 112 -9.71 0.85 10.93
N PHE A 113 -8.54 0.41 10.52
CA PHE A 113 -8.18 -1.01 10.46
C PHE A 113 -8.29 -1.70 11.83
N ASN A 114 -7.84 -1.01 12.89
CA ASN A 114 -7.93 -1.51 14.26
C ASN A 114 -9.37 -1.50 14.78
N GLU A 115 -10.15 -0.43 14.53
CA GLU A 115 -11.56 -0.32 14.91
C GLU A 115 -12.37 -1.50 14.37
N ILE A 116 -12.17 -1.84 13.10
CA ILE A 116 -12.90 -2.93 12.46
C ILE A 116 -12.27 -4.32 12.66
N ASN A 117 -11.18 -4.40 13.43
CA ASN A 117 -10.39 -5.63 13.62
C ASN A 117 -10.03 -6.33 12.29
N LEU A 118 -9.64 -5.53 11.29
CA LEU A 118 -9.39 -6.00 9.92
C LEU A 118 -8.38 -7.16 9.87
N LYS A 119 -7.37 -7.13 10.72
CA LYS A 119 -6.33 -8.16 10.84
C LYS A 119 -6.91 -9.59 10.92
N GLU A 120 -7.98 -9.78 11.68
CA GLU A 120 -8.59 -11.10 11.89
C GLU A 120 -9.36 -11.61 10.68
N TYR A 121 -9.82 -10.72 9.83
CA TYR A 121 -10.58 -11.07 8.63
C TYR A 121 -9.67 -11.22 7.41
N ILE A 122 -8.76 -10.28 7.19
CA ILE A 122 -7.94 -10.23 5.99
C ILE A 122 -6.96 -11.42 5.92
N LYS A 123 -6.45 -11.89 7.08
CA LYS A 123 -5.59 -13.08 7.16
C LYS A 123 -6.28 -14.38 6.75
N LYS A 124 -7.60 -14.41 6.73
CA LYS A 124 -8.41 -15.59 6.35
C LYS A 124 -8.77 -15.58 4.86
N THR A 125 -8.40 -14.54 4.12
CA THR A 125 -8.68 -14.48 2.68
C THR A 125 -7.56 -15.13 1.87
N ASP A 126 -7.93 -15.68 0.71
CA ASP A 126 -6.97 -16.16 -0.32
C ASP A 126 -6.75 -15.10 -1.41
N ALA A 127 -7.25 -13.90 -1.20
CA ALA A 127 -7.12 -12.79 -2.15
C ALA A 127 -5.66 -12.37 -2.37
N CYS A 128 -5.41 -11.81 -3.55
CA CYS A 128 -4.24 -10.98 -3.78
C CYS A 128 -4.43 -9.64 -3.05
N ILE A 129 -3.51 -9.29 -2.15
CA ILE A 129 -3.55 -8.06 -1.36
C ILE A 129 -2.48 -7.12 -1.89
N VAL A 130 -2.86 -5.89 -2.20
CA VAL A 130 -1.95 -4.84 -2.62
C VAL A 130 -2.06 -3.67 -1.65
N GLY A 131 -1.03 -3.50 -0.84
CA GLY A 131 -0.83 -2.26 -0.07
C GLY A 131 -0.29 -1.18 -1.00
N ILE A 132 -0.88 0.02 -0.93
CA ILE A 132 -0.49 1.17 -1.73
C ILE A 132 -0.12 2.30 -0.77
N SER A 133 1.13 2.77 -0.79
CA SER A 133 1.58 3.84 0.10
C SER A 133 1.22 3.56 1.57
N ALA A 134 0.32 4.31 2.20
CA ALA A 134 -0.18 4.08 3.56
C ALA A 134 -0.62 2.63 3.81
N GLY A 135 -1.28 1.99 2.82
CA GLY A 135 -1.67 0.58 2.91
C GLY A 135 -0.49 -0.38 2.99
N SER A 136 0.64 -0.05 2.36
CA SER A 136 1.89 -0.81 2.50
C SER A 136 2.48 -0.65 3.89
N ILE A 137 2.51 0.57 4.42
CA ILE A 137 3.00 0.89 5.77
C ILE A 137 2.17 0.12 6.81
N ASN A 138 0.84 0.20 6.74
CA ASN A 138 -0.07 -0.45 7.67
C ASN A 138 -0.12 -1.98 7.55
N SER A 139 0.45 -2.56 6.50
CA SER A 139 0.58 -4.03 6.34
C SER A 139 1.56 -4.65 7.34
N ALA A 140 2.51 -3.89 7.87
CA ALA A 140 3.51 -4.38 8.81
C ALA A 140 2.89 -4.78 10.16
N LYS A 141 3.59 -5.66 10.90
CA LYS A 141 3.22 -6.00 12.28
C LYS A 141 3.42 -4.80 13.21
N ILE A 142 4.58 -4.18 13.11
CA ILE A 142 4.91 -2.92 13.78
C ILE A 142 5.07 -1.89 12.69
N VAL A 143 4.17 -0.94 12.66
CA VAL A 143 4.15 0.15 11.70
C VAL A 143 5.11 1.24 12.16
N PHE A 144 5.96 1.71 11.28
CA PHE A 144 6.65 2.98 11.42
C PHE A 144 5.97 4.00 10.51
N ASN A 145 5.42 5.05 11.12
CA ASN A 145 4.80 6.19 10.44
C ASN A 145 5.74 7.40 10.58
N SER A 146 6.51 7.67 9.55
CA SER A 146 7.45 8.79 9.54
C SER A 146 6.69 10.12 9.54
N PRO A 147 7.05 11.10 10.41
CA PRO A 147 6.48 12.44 10.31
C PRO A 147 7.01 13.14 9.05
N GLU A 148 6.12 13.74 8.27
CA GLU A 148 6.50 14.45 7.05
C GLU A 148 6.77 15.95 7.31
N GLU A 149 6.04 16.54 8.25
CA GLU A 149 6.08 17.96 8.58
C GLU A 149 6.08 18.17 10.10
N GLU A 150 6.38 19.41 10.56
CA GLU A 150 6.38 19.76 11.99
C GLU A 150 5.09 19.42 12.72
N LYS A 151 3.94 19.57 12.07
CA LYS A 151 2.63 19.23 12.64
C LYS A 151 2.51 17.75 13.01
N ASP A 152 3.28 16.88 12.35
CA ASP A 152 3.22 15.43 12.53
C ASP A 152 4.09 14.94 13.70
N LEU A 153 4.97 15.80 14.23
CA LEU A 153 5.87 15.44 15.34
C LEU A 153 5.12 15.07 16.64
N THR A 154 3.87 15.47 16.78
CA THR A 154 3.01 15.11 17.92
C THR A 154 2.27 13.79 17.71
N ASN A 155 2.30 13.24 16.50
CA ASN A 155 1.62 12.01 16.15
C ASN A 155 2.43 10.77 16.61
N PRO A 156 1.76 9.64 16.89
CA PRO A 156 2.46 8.39 17.12
C PRO A 156 3.26 7.96 15.89
N THR A 157 4.54 7.67 16.07
CA THR A 157 5.41 7.16 15.00
C THR A 157 5.45 5.63 14.94
N ILE A 158 5.10 4.95 16.04
CA ILE A 158 5.06 3.48 16.13
C ILE A 158 3.64 3.04 16.47
N LEU A 159 3.08 2.16 15.64
CA LEU A 159 1.72 1.68 15.75
C LEU A 159 1.65 0.16 15.60
N GLU A 160 0.57 -0.45 16.07
CA GLU A 160 0.24 -1.83 15.70
C GLU A 160 -0.43 -1.84 14.32
N GLY A 161 0.05 -2.68 13.41
CA GLY A 161 -0.51 -2.83 12.07
C GLY A 161 -1.21 -4.16 11.85
N LEU A 162 -1.47 -4.47 10.58
CA LEU A 162 -2.21 -5.66 10.18
C LEU A 162 -1.44 -6.98 10.39
N ASP A 163 -0.13 -6.91 10.68
CA ASP A 163 0.70 -8.11 10.89
C ASP A 163 0.63 -9.10 9.70
N LEU A 164 0.60 -8.55 8.48
CA LEU A 164 0.69 -9.32 7.24
C LEU A 164 2.14 -9.58 6.85
N THR A 165 3.05 -8.76 7.37
CA THR A 165 4.50 -8.85 7.16
C THR A 165 5.26 -8.26 8.34
N THR A 166 6.57 -8.58 8.43
CA THR A 166 7.52 -7.91 9.33
C THR A 166 8.35 -6.84 8.62
N ILE A 167 8.16 -6.67 7.31
CA ILE A 167 8.89 -5.71 6.49
C ILE A 167 8.30 -4.32 6.72
N ASN A 168 9.16 -3.34 7.06
CA ASN A 168 8.78 -1.93 7.09
C ASN A 168 9.22 -1.27 5.79
N VAL A 169 8.30 -0.56 5.16
CA VAL A 169 8.56 0.20 3.94
C VAL A 169 8.34 1.68 4.17
N GLU A 170 9.12 2.49 3.47
CA GLU A 170 8.89 3.93 3.31
C GLU A 170 8.56 4.18 1.83
N PRO A 171 7.29 4.36 1.48
CA PRO A 171 6.86 4.66 0.11
C PRO A 171 7.31 6.06 -0.33
N HIS A 172 7.32 6.30 -1.64
CA HIS A 172 7.70 7.58 -2.26
C HIS A 172 9.12 8.03 -1.87
N PHE A 173 9.97 7.08 -1.50
CA PHE A 173 11.31 7.35 -1.01
C PHE A 173 12.18 7.96 -2.11
N ASP A 174 12.61 9.19 -1.89
CA ASP A 174 13.54 9.92 -2.77
C ASP A 174 14.51 10.72 -1.89
N CYS A 175 15.77 10.29 -1.82
CA CYS A 175 16.78 10.90 -0.96
C CYS A 175 16.96 12.40 -1.20
N ASP A 176 16.66 12.88 -2.41
CA ASP A 176 16.84 14.28 -2.79
C ASP A 176 15.59 15.14 -2.52
N LYS A 177 14.44 14.52 -2.21
CA LYS A 177 13.15 15.22 -2.07
C LYS A 177 12.49 15.04 -0.71
N LEU A 178 12.87 14.04 0.07
CA LEU A 178 12.37 13.89 1.44
C LEU A 178 12.75 15.12 2.27
N GLY A 179 11.80 15.59 3.08
CA GLY A 179 12.05 16.68 4.02
C GLY A 179 13.04 16.27 5.12
N GLU A 180 13.74 17.25 5.71
CA GLU A 180 14.69 17.00 6.81
C GLU A 180 14.03 16.24 7.97
N ILE A 181 12.84 16.63 8.40
CA ILE A 181 12.09 16.01 9.51
C ILE A 181 11.86 14.52 9.23
N GLN A 182 11.40 14.20 8.02
CA GLN A 182 11.11 12.83 7.64
C GLN A 182 12.39 12.00 7.56
N MET A 183 13.44 12.53 6.94
CA MET A 183 14.73 11.86 6.82
C MET A 183 15.37 11.59 8.18
N GLU A 184 15.37 12.58 9.10
CA GLU A 184 15.87 12.40 10.45
C GLU A 184 15.11 11.30 11.22
N ALA A 185 13.77 11.28 11.10
CA ALA A 185 12.95 10.27 11.74
C ALA A 185 13.23 8.88 11.19
N ILE A 186 13.37 8.73 9.87
CA ILE A 186 13.71 7.48 9.21
C ILE A 186 15.10 6.98 9.67
N LEU A 187 16.10 7.84 9.65
CA LEU A 187 17.47 7.50 10.10
C LEU A 187 17.46 7.06 11.56
N LYS A 188 16.81 7.81 12.44
CA LYS A 188 16.70 7.48 13.87
C LYS A 188 16.04 6.12 14.08
N GLU A 189 14.89 5.85 13.40
CA GLU A 189 14.17 4.59 13.56
C GLU A 189 14.93 3.41 12.93
N SER A 190 15.79 3.67 11.96
CA SER A 190 16.64 2.65 11.33
C SER A 190 17.64 1.98 12.29
N ASN A 191 17.85 2.55 13.49
CA ASN A 191 18.60 1.90 14.56
C ASN A 191 17.85 0.71 15.19
N ASN A 192 16.51 0.74 15.12
CA ASN A 192 15.64 -0.27 15.70
C ASN A 192 15.21 -1.35 14.69
N ARG A 193 15.13 -1.00 13.41
CA ARG A 193 14.66 -1.89 12.34
C ARG A 193 15.20 -1.52 10.97
N VAL A 194 15.20 -2.47 10.04
CA VAL A 194 15.44 -2.19 8.63
C VAL A 194 14.21 -1.51 8.04
N ILE A 195 14.41 -0.42 7.30
CA ILE A 195 13.37 0.29 6.54
C ILE A 195 13.74 0.21 5.05
N TYR A 196 12.81 -0.27 4.23
CA TYR A 196 13.00 -0.33 2.78
C TYR A 196 12.36 0.88 2.12
N GLY A 197 13.18 1.83 1.68
CA GLY A 197 12.75 3.00 0.92
C GLY A 197 12.38 2.60 -0.50
N LEU A 198 11.11 2.73 -0.85
CA LEU A 198 10.56 2.37 -2.17
C LEU A 198 10.20 3.63 -2.97
N PRO A 199 10.98 4.00 -3.99
CA PRO A 199 10.54 4.97 -4.98
C PRO A 199 9.27 4.53 -5.72
N ASP A 200 8.60 5.47 -6.40
CA ASP A 200 7.45 5.14 -7.25
C ASP A 200 7.82 4.06 -8.28
N LYS A 201 6.87 3.19 -8.59
CA LYS A 201 7.00 2.02 -9.49
C LYS A 201 7.76 0.84 -8.87
N SER A 202 8.25 0.96 -7.64
CA SER A 202 8.92 -0.14 -6.92
C SER A 202 7.96 -0.78 -5.93
N TYR A 203 8.18 -2.06 -5.66
CA TYR A 203 7.37 -2.82 -4.72
C TYR A 203 8.11 -4.04 -4.19
N ILE A 204 7.62 -4.60 -3.09
CA ILE A 204 8.06 -5.87 -2.53
C ILE A 204 6.94 -6.89 -2.70
N PHE A 205 7.28 -8.07 -3.20
CA PHE A 205 6.37 -9.20 -3.36
C PHE A 205 7.12 -10.52 -3.18
N ASN A 206 6.56 -11.46 -2.41
CA ASN A 206 7.16 -12.78 -2.13
C ASN A 206 8.62 -12.67 -1.63
N ASN A 207 8.89 -11.75 -0.69
CA ASN A 207 10.22 -11.45 -0.16
C ASN A 207 11.26 -11.05 -1.22
N LYS A 208 10.80 -10.53 -2.35
CA LYS A 208 11.64 -9.97 -3.39
C LYS A 208 11.28 -8.51 -3.64
N ILE A 209 12.30 -7.72 -3.84
CA ILE A 209 12.24 -6.32 -4.23
C ILE A 209 12.20 -6.28 -5.76
N TYR A 210 11.28 -5.53 -6.32
CA TYR A 210 11.14 -5.28 -7.75
C TYR A 210 11.30 -3.80 -8.01
N GLY A 211 12.36 -3.43 -8.75
CA GLY A 211 12.70 -2.06 -9.05
C GLY A 211 13.63 -1.43 -8.01
N LYS A 212 13.76 -0.10 -8.09
CA LYS A 212 14.69 0.65 -7.25
C LYS A 212 14.30 0.59 -5.77
N CYS A 213 15.28 0.30 -4.92
CA CYS A 213 15.05 0.21 -3.48
C CYS A 213 16.30 0.64 -2.71
N TYR A 214 16.05 1.37 -1.62
CA TYR A 214 17.06 1.72 -0.64
C TYR A 214 16.82 0.94 0.64
N ARG A 215 17.89 0.42 1.23
CA ARG A 215 17.89 -0.13 2.59
C ARG A 215 18.40 0.93 3.55
N VAL A 216 17.56 1.30 4.52
CA VAL A 216 17.98 2.19 5.61
C VAL A 216 18.12 1.37 6.87
N TYR A 217 19.36 1.29 7.40
CA TYR A 217 19.68 0.54 8.60
C TYR A 217 20.89 1.15 9.32
N LYS A 218 20.79 1.36 10.64
CA LYS A 218 21.82 2.00 11.48
C LYS A 218 22.32 3.31 10.89
N GLU A 219 21.36 4.16 10.54
CA GLU A 219 21.57 5.49 9.96
C GLU A 219 22.34 5.49 8.62
N ASN A 220 22.51 4.32 8.01
CA ASN A 220 23.09 4.19 6.69
C ASN A 220 22.01 3.98 5.63
N ILE A 221 22.11 4.70 4.52
CA ILE A 221 21.24 4.57 3.35
C ILE A 221 22.05 3.87 2.26
N GLU A 222 21.61 2.72 1.82
CA GLU A 222 22.25 1.91 0.81
C GLU A 222 21.28 1.64 -0.36
N LEU A 223 21.67 1.97 -1.59
CA LEU A 223 20.94 1.54 -2.77
C LEU A 223 21.21 0.04 -2.99
N ILE A 224 20.19 -0.80 -2.83
CA ILE A 224 20.31 -2.26 -2.90
C ILE A 224 19.69 -2.88 -4.16
N SER A 225 18.89 -2.12 -4.90
CA SER A 225 18.28 -2.55 -6.16
C SER A 225 18.01 -1.36 -7.07
N ASN A 226 18.14 -1.54 -8.38
CA ASN A 226 17.80 -0.56 -9.40
C ASN A 226 16.53 -0.95 -10.17
N ASP A 227 16.06 -0.06 -11.05
CA ASP A 227 14.96 -0.38 -11.96
C ASP A 227 15.29 -1.61 -12.80
N ASP A 228 14.27 -2.43 -13.05
CA ASP A 228 14.34 -3.72 -13.77
C ASP A 228 15.18 -4.81 -13.05
N GLU A 229 15.67 -4.57 -11.84
CA GLU A 229 16.32 -5.59 -11.00
C GLU A 229 15.32 -6.29 -10.07
N ILE A 230 15.66 -7.52 -9.70
CA ILE A 230 14.92 -8.31 -8.71
C ILE A 230 15.92 -8.81 -7.69
N VAL A 231 15.76 -8.39 -6.43
CA VAL A 231 16.68 -8.70 -5.32
C VAL A 231 15.88 -9.30 -4.16
N ASP A 232 16.47 -10.22 -3.41
CA ASP A 232 15.84 -10.75 -2.20
C ASP A 232 15.83 -9.70 -1.07
N VAL A 233 14.78 -9.72 -0.24
CA VAL A 233 14.71 -8.95 1.00
C VAL A 233 15.60 -9.64 2.05
N TYR A 234 16.47 -8.89 2.75
CA TYR A 234 17.36 -9.42 3.79
C TYR A 234 17.05 -8.84 5.15
#